data_d69620c1226689f132172ef442236e84
#
_entry.id   d69620c1226689f132172ef442236e84
#
_cell.length_a   1.000
_cell.length_b   1.000
_cell.length_c   1.000
_cell.angle_alpha   90.00
_cell.angle_beta   90.00
_cell.angle_gamma   90.00
#
_symmetry.space_group_name_H-M   'P 1'
#
loop_
_entity.id
_entity.type
_entity.pdbx_description
1 polymer ?
#
loop_
_entity_poly.entity_id
_entity_poly.type
_entity_poly.pdbx_seq_one_letter_code
_entity_poly.pdbx_strand_id
1 'polypeptide(L)'
;WSARAIVRLQQSNYAEAESDLDRAIHLSAKNAGNYINRALARFHQNNLRGAMSDYDLALDIDPNNFIGHYNRGLLRARVGDDKRAIEDFDFVIQMEPDNMMAIFNRALLRAQTGDYRGAIKDYTTVIDQYPNFLAGYYHRAEARKKIGDKKGAEQDDFKLLKAQLDKQNGGTNKDVAQNQNKDKENQSGENGDESEEGKTRKKSDKNMNNYRKIVIADDSEADQRYTSDYRGRVQDKNVNIKLEPMFALTYYEKSSEVKRSVNFHKFIEDLNLSNVLPKRIRITNMEAPLTEEQVKFHFALIDAHTSAIVDDDKSAPKRFARAIDFYLVQDFSSAVADLTQAILLDGDFFPAYFMRALIRCKQLEYQKAEQAAEADMPSGAAVKEVSAVDYEVVRKDLDKVITLAPDFVYAYYNRANVAAMLKDYRAAIVDYDKAIQLSPDFADAYFNRGLTHIFLGNNKAGISDLSKAGELGVVSAYNVIKRFTDQTE
;
A
#
# COMPACT_ATOMS: atom_id res chain seq x y z
N TRP A 1 -4.71 26.26 18.23
CA TRP A 1 -4.56 25.94 16.80
C TRP A 1 -5.44 24.76 16.41
N SER A 2 -5.38 23.62 17.10
CA SER A 2 -6.18 22.43 16.80
C SER A 2 -7.69 22.71 16.77
N ALA A 3 -8.23 23.32 17.82
CA ALA A 3 -9.66 23.67 17.88
C ALA A 3 -10.10 24.60 16.74
N ARG A 4 -9.26 25.58 16.38
CA ARG A 4 -9.54 26.46 15.24
C ARG A 4 -9.51 25.72 13.91
N ALA A 5 -8.58 24.80 13.74
CA ALA A 5 -8.50 23.95 12.56
C ALA A 5 -9.74 23.07 12.40
N ILE A 6 -10.26 22.49 13.48
CA ILE A 6 -11.51 21.71 13.48
C ILE A 6 -12.68 22.54 12.97
N VAL A 7 -12.84 23.76 13.45
CA VAL A 7 -13.88 24.68 12.95
C VAL A 7 -13.70 24.97 11.46
N ARG A 8 -12.45 25.20 11.01
CA ARG A 8 -12.14 25.42 9.58
C ARG A 8 -12.44 24.19 8.72
N LEU A 9 -12.17 22.97 9.21
CA LEU A 9 -12.55 21.74 8.53
C LEU A 9 -14.06 21.62 8.38
N GLN A 10 -14.84 21.95 9.42
CA GLN A 10 -16.29 21.96 9.37
C GLN A 10 -16.84 22.99 8.36
N GLN A 11 -16.13 24.10 8.21
CA GLN A 11 -16.43 25.15 7.21
C GLN A 11 -15.88 24.85 5.82
N SER A 12 -15.23 23.70 5.61
CA SER A 12 -14.57 23.32 4.36
C SER A 12 -13.39 24.23 3.95
N ASN A 13 -12.81 24.97 4.88
CA ASN A 13 -11.64 25.83 4.67
C ASN A 13 -10.35 25.02 4.84
N TYR A 14 -10.10 24.07 3.94
CA TYR A 14 -9.09 23.03 4.11
C TYR A 14 -7.64 23.57 4.11
N ALA A 15 -7.31 24.55 3.27
CA ALA A 15 -5.96 25.12 3.22
C ALA A 15 -5.58 25.85 4.51
N GLU A 16 -6.52 26.61 5.07
CA GLU A 16 -6.31 27.32 6.33
C GLU A 16 -6.28 26.35 7.52
N ALA A 17 -7.09 25.28 7.47
CA ALA A 17 -7.07 24.21 8.46
C ALA A 17 -5.72 23.50 8.47
N GLU A 18 -5.16 23.15 7.30
CA GLU A 18 -3.82 22.56 7.17
C GLU A 18 -2.75 23.46 7.79
N SER A 19 -2.76 24.77 7.50
CA SER A 19 -1.81 25.73 8.08
C SER A 19 -1.89 25.80 9.61
N ASP A 20 -3.10 25.73 10.18
CA ASP A 20 -3.28 25.72 11.64
C ASP A 20 -2.77 24.41 12.24
N LEU A 21 -3.02 23.28 11.56
CA LEU A 21 -2.58 21.97 12.02
C LEU A 21 -1.06 21.81 11.92
N ASP A 22 -0.41 22.40 10.94
CA ASP A 22 1.05 22.48 10.88
C ASP A 22 1.64 23.13 12.12
N ARG A 23 1.02 24.25 12.56
CA ARG A 23 1.42 24.94 13.79
C ARG A 23 1.11 24.12 15.04
N ALA A 24 -0.07 23.45 15.07
CA ALA A 24 -0.45 22.58 16.18
C ALA A 24 0.52 21.40 16.33
N ILE A 25 0.90 20.77 15.24
CA ILE A 25 1.86 19.66 15.19
C ILE A 25 3.27 20.13 15.60
N HIS A 26 3.68 21.32 15.14
CA HIS A 26 4.97 21.90 15.57
C HIS A 26 5.04 22.10 17.08
N LEU A 27 3.93 22.51 17.70
CA LEU A 27 3.83 22.71 19.15
C LEU A 27 3.63 21.41 19.94
N SER A 28 2.95 20.42 19.35
CA SER A 28 2.65 19.13 19.97
C SER A 28 2.69 18.00 18.94
N ALA A 29 3.90 17.50 18.66
CA ALA A 29 4.14 16.45 17.67
C ALA A 29 3.60 15.06 18.05
N LYS A 30 3.12 14.87 19.29
CA LYS A 30 2.61 13.57 19.78
C LYS A 30 1.07 13.48 19.79
N ASN A 31 0.36 14.44 19.23
CA ASN A 31 -1.09 14.41 19.15
C ASN A 31 -1.53 13.79 17.81
N ALA A 32 -1.99 12.53 17.83
CA ALA A 32 -2.44 11.78 16.66
C ALA A 32 -3.62 12.48 15.95
N GLY A 33 -4.56 13.10 16.72
CA GLY A 33 -5.71 13.82 16.18
C GLY A 33 -5.33 14.97 15.25
N ASN A 34 -4.23 15.68 15.53
CA ASN A 34 -3.75 16.75 14.65
C ASN A 34 -3.31 16.22 13.28
N TYR A 35 -2.63 15.07 13.23
CA TYR A 35 -2.24 14.44 11.98
C TYR A 35 -3.47 13.90 11.23
N ILE A 36 -4.43 13.26 11.91
CA ILE A 36 -5.69 12.79 11.31
C ILE A 36 -6.45 13.96 10.68
N ASN A 37 -6.55 15.07 11.37
CA ASN A 37 -7.25 16.25 10.87
C ASN A 37 -6.49 16.95 9.73
N ARG A 38 -5.15 16.93 9.75
CA ARG A 38 -4.35 17.43 8.63
C ARG A 38 -4.46 16.51 7.40
N ALA A 39 -4.49 15.21 7.62
CA ALA A 39 -4.76 14.23 6.56
C ALA A 39 -6.12 14.48 5.89
N LEU A 40 -7.16 14.76 6.68
CA LEU A 40 -8.48 15.14 6.16
C LEU A 40 -8.40 16.43 5.30
N ALA A 41 -7.72 17.47 5.79
CA ALA A 41 -7.55 18.71 5.03
C ALA A 41 -6.84 18.43 3.69
N ARG A 42 -5.74 17.67 3.72
CA ARG A 42 -4.98 17.25 2.54
C ARG A 42 -5.78 16.39 1.57
N PHE A 43 -6.60 15.48 2.09
CA PHE A 43 -7.49 14.66 1.28
C PHE A 43 -8.46 15.50 0.45
N HIS A 44 -9.10 16.50 1.07
CA HIS A 44 -10.02 17.39 0.36
C HIS A 44 -9.32 18.33 -0.63
N GLN A 45 -8.05 18.62 -0.42
CA GLN A 45 -7.20 19.34 -1.37
C GLN A 45 -6.61 18.44 -2.47
N ASN A 46 -7.05 17.16 -2.54
CA ASN A 46 -6.54 16.14 -3.45
C ASN A 46 -5.04 15.80 -3.26
N ASN A 47 -4.44 16.18 -2.13
CA ASN A 47 -3.11 15.76 -1.74
C ASN A 47 -3.18 14.39 -1.06
N LEU A 48 -3.51 13.34 -1.84
CA LEU A 48 -3.75 11.99 -1.30
C LEU A 48 -2.50 11.37 -0.69
N ARG A 49 -1.31 11.71 -1.22
CA ARG A 49 -0.03 11.22 -0.70
C ARG A 49 0.30 11.83 0.66
N GLY A 50 0.15 13.14 0.82
CA GLY A 50 0.32 13.82 2.10
C GLY A 50 -0.69 13.34 3.14
N ALA A 51 -1.94 13.10 2.73
CA ALA A 51 -2.97 12.52 3.60
C ALA A 51 -2.61 11.12 4.09
N MET A 52 -2.11 10.24 3.21
CA MET A 52 -1.67 8.90 3.59
C MET A 52 -0.53 8.93 4.60
N SER A 53 0.48 9.76 4.34
CA SER A 53 1.61 9.94 5.26
C SER A 53 1.16 10.42 6.64
N ASP A 54 0.21 11.35 6.72
CA ASP A 54 -0.30 11.84 7.99
C ASP A 54 -1.11 10.78 8.75
N TYR A 55 -1.93 9.96 8.05
CA TYR A 55 -2.61 8.84 8.71
C TYR A 55 -1.63 7.80 9.24
N ASP A 56 -0.57 7.49 8.49
CA ASP A 56 0.46 6.57 8.96
C ASP A 56 1.18 7.11 10.20
N LEU A 57 1.57 8.40 10.20
CA LEU A 57 2.15 9.06 11.37
C LEU A 57 1.20 9.09 12.57
N ALA A 58 -0.09 9.37 12.34
CA ALA A 58 -1.09 9.35 13.40
C ALA A 58 -1.21 7.98 14.06
N LEU A 59 -1.19 6.91 13.25
CA LEU A 59 -1.29 5.53 13.74
C LEU A 59 0.03 4.99 14.30
N ASP A 60 1.16 5.59 13.94
CA ASP A 60 2.44 5.35 14.63
C ASP A 60 2.42 5.96 16.06
N ILE A 61 1.74 7.10 16.24
CA ILE A 61 1.59 7.77 17.55
C ILE A 61 0.54 7.07 18.39
N ASP A 62 -0.62 6.76 17.81
CA ASP A 62 -1.74 6.07 18.45
C ASP A 62 -2.26 4.94 17.55
N PRO A 63 -1.68 3.73 17.70
CA PRO A 63 -2.03 2.57 16.87
C PRO A 63 -3.47 2.07 17.05
N ASN A 64 -4.13 2.45 18.14
CA ASN A 64 -5.50 2.04 18.41
C ASN A 64 -6.54 3.09 17.98
N ASN A 65 -6.12 4.13 17.29
CA ASN A 65 -7.02 5.19 16.85
C ASN A 65 -7.94 4.69 15.73
N PHE A 66 -9.18 4.35 16.10
CA PHE A 66 -10.15 3.80 15.15
C PHE A 66 -10.54 4.82 14.05
N ILE A 67 -10.54 6.14 14.34
CA ILE A 67 -10.82 7.19 13.35
C ILE A 67 -9.68 7.23 12.33
N GLY A 68 -8.44 7.12 12.78
CA GLY A 68 -7.27 7.03 11.92
C GLY A 68 -7.35 5.83 10.97
N HIS A 69 -7.65 4.64 11.50
CA HIS A 69 -7.84 3.43 10.69
C HIS A 69 -9.04 3.56 9.73
N TYR A 70 -10.18 4.03 10.20
CA TYR A 70 -11.37 4.22 9.36
C TYR A 70 -11.08 5.16 8.18
N ASN A 71 -10.49 6.32 8.45
CA ASN A 71 -10.18 7.32 7.44
C ASN A 71 -9.08 6.84 6.47
N ARG A 72 -8.05 6.15 6.98
CA ARG A 72 -7.02 5.54 6.14
C ARG A 72 -7.59 4.44 5.26
N GLY A 73 -8.50 3.63 5.79
CA GLY A 73 -9.23 2.61 5.03
C GLY A 73 -10.02 3.23 3.86
N LEU A 74 -10.74 4.33 4.09
CA LEU A 74 -11.42 5.07 3.01
C LEU A 74 -10.46 5.63 1.97
N LEU A 75 -9.31 6.17 2.40
CA LEU A 75 -8.30 6.68 1.48
C LEU A 75 -7.66 5.55 0.66
N ARG A 76 -7.33 4.41 1.29
CA ARG A 76 -6.79 3.22 0.62
C ARG A 76 -7.76 2.67 -0.41
N ALA A 77 -9.06 2.58 -0.08
CA ALA A 77 -10.10 2.19 -1.02
C ALA A 77 -10.18 3.14 -2.22
N ARG A 78 -10.06 4.45 -1.99
CA ARG A 78 -10.07 5.45 -3.06
C ARG A 78 -8.89 5.33 -4.02
N VAL A 79 -7.71 4.92 -3.53
CA VAL A 79 -6.51 4.75 -4.36
C VAL A 79 -6.34 3.33 -4.90
N GLY A 80 -7.33 2.44 -4.68
CA GLY A 80 -7.35 1.08 -5.19
C GLY A 80 -6.53 0.07 -4.38
N ASP A 81 -6.17 0.41 -3.14
CA ASP A 81 -5.47 -0.49 -2.22
C ASP A 81 -6.49 -1.25 -1.35
N ASP A 82 -7.35 -2.02 -2.03
CA ASP A 82 -8.52 -2.63 -1.43
C ASP A 82 -8.18 -3.62 -0.31
N LYS A 83 -7.09 -4.38 -0.47
CA LYS A 83 -6.67 -5.38 0.54
C LYS A 83 -6.32 -4.71 1.87
N ARG A 84 -5.46 -3.68 1.84
CA ARG A 84 -5.08 -2.97 3.06
C ARG A 84 -6.21 -2.08 3.60
N ALA A 85 -7.12 -1.63 2.74
CA ALA A 85 -8.35 -0.97 3.19
C ALA A 85 -9.25 -1.93 3.99
N ILE A 86 -9.40 -3.20 3.55
CA ILE A 86 -10.13 -4.23 4.30
C ILE A 86 -9.48 -4.46 5.66
N GLU A 87 -8.15 -4.54 5.76
CA GLU A 87 -7.42 -4.68 7.03
C GLU A 87 -7.70 -3.53 8.00
N ASP A 88 -7.72 -2.28 7.51
CA ASP A 88 -8.07 -1.12 8.31
C ASP A 88 -9.53 -1.20 8.82
N PHE A 89 -10.49 -1.61 7.98
CA PHE A 89 -11.88 -1.80 8.42
C PHE A 89 -12.03 -3.01 9.33
N ASP A 90 -11.28 -4.09 9.14
CA ASP A 90 -11.26 -5.23 10.07
C ASP A 90 -10.82 -4.78 11.47
N PHE A 91 -9.80 -3.93 11.55
CA PHE A 91 -9.36 -3.34 12.81
C PHE A 91 -10.47 -2.50 13.47
N VAL A 92 -11.10 -1.60 12.70
CA VAL A 92 -12.22 -0.78 13.22
C VAL A 92 -13.35 -1.66 13.75
N ILE A 93 -13.73 -2.72 13.03
CA ILE A 93 -14.80 -3.64 13.41
C ILE A 93 -14.42 -4.47 14.63
N GLN A 94 -13.15 -4.80 14.79
CA GLN A 94 -12.67 -5.51 16.00
C GLN A 94 -12.79 -4.63 17.24
N MET A 95 -12.47 -3.33 17.11
CA MET A 95 -12.59 -2.37 18.21
C MET A 95 -14.05 -1.97 18.47
N GLU A 96 -14.85 -1.92 17.43
CA GLU A 96 -16.24 -1.46 17.42
C GLU A 96 -17.10 -2.36 16.54
N PRO A 97 -17.57 -3.50 17.09
CA PRO A 97 -18.34 -4.49 16.32
C PRO A 97 -19.66 -3.98 15.75
N ASP A 98 -20.18 -2.89 16.26
CA ASP A 98 -21.40 -2.22 15.83
C ASP A 98 -21.16 -1.02 14.90
N ASN A 99 -19.94 -0.82 14.44
CA ASN A 99 -19.63 0.20 13.44
C ASN A 99 -20.12 -0.21 12.06
N MET A 100 -21.42 0.02 11.80
CA MET A 100 -22.08 -0.41 10.56
C MET A 100 -21.51 0.25 9.31
N MET A 101 -20.91 1.45 9.42
CA MET A 101 -20.24 2.12 8.30
C MET A 101 -18.95 1.38 7.91
N ALA A 102 -18.15 0.95 8.87
CA ALA A 102 -16.95 0.15 8.61
C ALA A 102 -17.33 -1.22 8.02
N ILE A 103 -18.37 -1.88 8.55
CA ILE A 103 -18.87 -3.16 8.03
C ILE A 103 -19.35 -3.00 6.58
N PHE A 104 -20.07 -1.92 6.27
CA PHE A 104 -20.58 -1.68 4.92
C PHE A 104 -19.45 -1.37 3.93
N ASN A 105 -18.46 -0.54 4.32
CA ASN A 105 -17.30 -0.25 3.49
C ASN A 105 -16.46 -1.52 3.24
N ARG A 106 -16.25 -2.36 4.26
CA ARG A 106 -15.60 -3.66 4.09
C ARG A 106 -16.37 -4.56 3.13
N ALA A 107 -17.70 -4.59 3.22
CA ALA A 107 -18.55 -5.36 2.32
C ALA A 107 -18.39 -4.92 0.85
N LEU A 108 -18.34 -3.62 0.60
CA LEU A 108 -18.10 -3.07 -0.75
C LEU A 108 -16.77 -3.56 -1.31
N LEU A 109 -15.71 -3.49 -0.52
CA LEU A 109 -14.37 -3.91 -0.94
C LEU A 109 -14.27 -5.43 -1.11
N ARG A 110 -14.90 -6.22 -0.23
CA ARG A 110 -14.98 -7.68 -0.38
C ARG A 110 -15.69 -8.06 -1.68
N ALA A 111 -16.80 -7.38 -2.01
CA ALA A 111 -17.49 -7.61 -3.29
C ALA A 111 -16.62 -7.21 -4.49
N GLN A 112 -15.86 -6.13 -4.39
CA GLN A 112 -14.96 -5.65 -5.43
C GLN A 112 -13.78 -6.61 -5.64
N THR A 113 -13.25 -7.20 -4.57
CA THR A 113 -12.13 -8.16 -4.61
C THR A 113 -12.56 -9.62 -4.83
N GLY A 114 -13.87 -9.88 -5.03
CA GLY A 114 -14.41 -11.20 -5.36
C GLY A 114 -14.86 -12.05 -4.16
N ASP A 115 -14.65 -11.60 -2.92
CA ASP A 115 -15.22 -12.26 -1.73
C ASP A 115 -16.71 -11.94 -1.57
N TYR A 116 -17.52 -12.44 -2.50
CA TYR A 116 -18.97 -12.20 -2.50
C TYR A 116 -19.67 -12.80 -1.27
N ARG A 117 -19.16 -13.92 -0.73
CA ARG A 117 -19.77 -14.56 0.45
C ARG A 117 -19.54 -13.73 1.71
N GLY A 118 -18.33 -13.23 1.91
CA GLY A 118 -18.00 -12.30 2.99
C GLY A 118 -18.78 -11.00 2.86
N ALA A 119 -18.89 -10.46 1.65
CA ALA A 119 -19.68 -9.26 1.37
C ALA A 119 -21.17 -9.44 1.72
N ILE A 120 -21.78 -10.55 1.33
CA ILE A 120 -23.19 -10.86 1.65
C ILE A 120 -23.42 -10.92 3.16
N LYS A 121 -22.51 -11.53 3.91
CA LYS A 121 -22.57 -11.59 5.37
C LYS A 121 -22.55 -10.18 5.97
N ASP A 122 -21.61 -9.36 5.55
CA ASP A 122 -21.46 -7.99 6.05
C ASP A 122 -22.68 -7.11 5.67
N TYR A 123 -23.16 -7.18 4.41
CA TYR A 123 -24.38 -6.49 4.00
C TYR A 123 -25.60 -6.93 4.82
N THR A 124 -25.69 -8.22 5.14
CA THR A 124 -26.80 -8.74 5.96
C THR A 124 -26.77 -8.13 7.34
N THR A 125 -25.60 -8.08 8.00
CA THR A 125 -25.44 -7.43 9.31
C THR A 125 -25.91 -5.96 9.26
N VAL A 126 -25.52 -5.22 8.22
CA VAL A 126 -25.95 -3.82 8.07
C VAL A 126 -27.45 -3.68 7.85
N ILE A 127 -28.04 -4.53 7.02
CA ILE A 127 -29.48 -4.50 6.71
C ILE A 127 -30.32 -4.88 7.94
N ASP A 128 -29.86 -5.83 8.74
CA ASP A 128 -30.55 -6.24 9.95
C ASP A 128 -30.62 -5.09 10.96
N GLN A 129 -29.57 -4.27 11.05
CA GLN A 129 -29.55 -3.10 11.91
C GLN A 129 -30.26 -1.88 11.30
N TYR A 130 -30.19 -1.73 9.97
CA TYR A 130 -30.79 -0.62 9.22
C TYR A 130 -31.69 -1.13 8.07
N PRO A 131 -32.90 -1.62 8.37
CA PRO A 131 -33.78 -2.25 7.37
C PRO A 131 -34.25 -1.31 6.23
N ASN A 132 -34.10 0.00 6.38
CA ASN A 132 -34.46 0.99 5.40
C ASN A 132 -33.26 1.50 4.57
N PHE A 133 -32.06 0.97 4.80
CA PHE A 133 -30.86 1.32 4.05
C PHE A 133 -30.83 0.58 2.70
N LEU A 134 -31.48 1.15 1.69
CA LEU A 134 -31.68 0.52 0.37
C LEU A 134 -30.40 0.16 -0.35
N ALA A 135 -29.29 0.94 -0.16
CA ALA A 135 -28.00 0.61 -0.75
C ALA A 135 -27.47 -0.76 -0.30
N GLY A 136 -27.74 -1.15 0.94
CA GLY A 136 -27.39 -2.49 1.45
C GLY A 136 -28.04 -3.61 0.66
N TYR A 137 -29.35 -3.50 0.39
CA TYR A 137 -30.08 -4.47 -0.44
C TYR A 137 -29.57 -4.51 -1.87
N TYR A 138 -29.33 -3.36 -2.48
CA TYR A 138 -28.79 -3.28 -3.83
C TYR A 138 -27.46 -4.02 -3.98
N HIS A 139 -26.49 -3.70 -3.13
CA HIS A 139 -25.17 -4.33 -3.19
C HIS A 139 -25.20 -5.81 -2.81
N ARG A 140 -26.08 -6.21 -1.86
CA ARG A 140 -26.26 -7.62 -1.52
C ARG A 140 -26.88 -8.42 -2.66
N ALA A 141 -27.89 -7.85 -3.37
CA ALA A 141 -28.46 -8.48 -4.54
C ALA A 141 -27.42 -8.72 -5.63
N GLU A 142 -26.57 -7.72 -5.92
CA GLU A 142 -25.49 -7.86 -6.90
C GLU A 142 -24.47 -8.94 -6.48
N ALA A 143 -24.07 -8.98 -5.21
CA ALA A 143 -23.17 -10.03 -4.72
C ALA A 143 -23.81 -11.43 -4.78
N ARG A 144 -25.11 -11.57 -4.47
CA ARG A 144 -25.88 -12.81 -4.59
C ARG A 144 -25.98 -13.31 -6.04
N LYS A 145 -26.18 -12.40 -7.00
CA LYS A 145 -26.15 -12.73 -8.44
C LYS A 145 -24.81 -13.32 -8.86
N LYS A 146 -23.71 -12.80 -8.33
CA LYS A 146 -22.35 -13.30 -8.64
C LYS A 146 -22.09 -14.71 -8.15
N ILE A 147 -22.69 -15.13 -7.02
CA ILE A 147 -22.56 -16.51 -6.49
C ILE A 147 -23.70 -17.45 -6.96
N GLY A 148 -24.61 -16.99 -7.82
CA GLY A 148 -25.71 -17.79 -8.33
C GLY A 148 -26.93 -17.94 -7.39
N ASP A 149 -26.98 -17.19 -6.28
CA ASP A 149 -28.15 -17.15 -5.38
C ASP A 149 -29.26 -16.24 -6.00
N LYS A 150 -29.91 -16.76 -7.03
CA LYS A 150 -30.98 -16.07 -7.76
C LYS A 150 -32.16 -15.71 -6.85
N LYS A 151 -32.58 -16.67 -6.00
CA LYS A 151 -33.73 -16.48 -5.11
C LYS A 151 -33.48 -15.39 -4.07
N GLY A 152 -32.31 -15.37 -3.47
CA GLY A 152 -31.94 -14.31 -2.53
C GLY A 152 -31.80 -12.95 -3.20
N ALA A 153 -31.26 -12.90 -4.42
CA ALA A 153 -31.15 -11.66 -5.19
C ALA A 153 -32.53 -11.09 -5.54
N GLU A 154 -33.48 -11.93 -6.02
CA GLU A 154 -34.85 -11.52 -6.32
C GLU A 154 -35.60 -10.96 -5.10
N GLN A 155 -35.35 -11.51 -3.91
CA GLN A 155 -35.95 -10.98 -2.66
C GLN A 155 -35.43 -9.56 -2.35
N ASP A 156 -34.13 -9.32 -2.53
CA ASP A 156 -33.54 -8.00 -2.33
C ASP A 156 -34.04 -7.00 -3.40
N ASP A 157 -34.07 -7.41 -4.68
CA ASP A 157 -34.59 -6.61 -5.78
C ASP A 157 -36.08 -6.26 -5.58
N PHE A 158 -36.90 -7.20 -5.06
CA PHE A 158 -38.30 -6.93 -4.72
C PHE A 158 -38.44 -5.88 -3.61
N LYS A 159 -37.55 -5.89 -2.60
CA LYS A 159 -37.55 -4.86 -1.56
C LYS A 159 -37.25 -3.47 -2.13
N LEU A 160 -36.30 -3.39 -3.08
CA LEU A 160 -35.95 -2.15 -3.79
C LEU A 160 -37.11 -1.64 -4.63
N LEU A 161 -37.73 -2.52 -5.41
CA LEU A 161 -38.88 -2.18 -6.25
C LEU A 161 -40.05 -1.69 -5.40
N LYS A 162 -40.37 -2.37 -4.28
CA LYS A 162 -41.42 -1.95 -3.36
C LYS A 162 -41.17 -0.54 -2.83
N ALA A 163 -39.96 -0.26 -2.36
CA ALA A 163 -39.60 1.07 -1.87
C ALA A 163 -39.69 2.16 -2.95
N GLN A 164 -39.43 1.80 -4.21
CA GLN A 164 -39.56 2.71 -5.35
C GLN A 164 -41.06 2.99 -5.69
N LEU A 165 -41.91 1.97 -5.67
CA LEU A 165 -43.35 2.09 -5.88
C LEU A 165 -44.02 2.89 -4.76
N ASP A 166 -43.66 2.64 -3.51
CA ASP A 166 -44.18 3.40 -2.35
C ASP A 166 -43.82 4.89 -2.46
N LYS A 167 -42.64 5.22 -2.99
CA LYS A 167 -42.22 6.60 -3.26
C LYS A 167 -42.98 7.23 -4.42
N GLN A 168 -43.29 6.48 -5.48
CA GLN A 168 -44.07 6.98 -6.64
C GLN A 168 -45.57 7.18 -6.33
N ASN A 169 -46.15 6.31 -5.51
CA ASN A 169 -47.57 6.34 -5.17
C ASN A 169 -47.93 7.36 -4.07
N GLY A 170 -47.02 8.30 -3.74
CA GLY A 170 -47.28 9.33 -2.75
C GLY A 170 -47.52 8.78 -1.35
N GLY A 171 -47.03 7.58 -1.09
CA GLY A 171 -47.03 6.97 0.24
C GLY A 171 -46.40 7.94 1.21
N THR A 172 -47.21 8.48 2.07
CA THR A 172 -46.91 9.53 3.02
C THR A 172 -45.66 9.12 3.79
N ASN A 173 -44.65 9.98 3.70
CA ASN A 173 -43.41 10.01 4.47
C ASN A 173 -43.63 10.01 6.01
N LYS A 174 -44.53 9.16 6.54
CA LYS A 174 -44.70 9.05 7.99
C LYS A 174 -43.51 8.45 8.68
N ASP A 175 -42.79 7.49 8.04
CA ASP A 175 -41.62 6.88 8.63
C ASP A 175 -40.34 7.74 8.50
N VAL A 176 -40.24 8.56 7.43
CA VAL A 176 -39.13 9.51 7.28
C VAL A 176 -39.39 10.78 8.09
N ALA A 177 -40.65 11.21 8.20
CA ALA A 177 -41.05 12.35 9.02
C ALA A 177 -40.98 12.05 10.54
N GLN A 178 -41.25 10.80 10.95
CA GLN A 178 -41.07 10.42 12.36
C GLN A 178 -39.61 10.41 12.79
N ASN A 179 -38.66 10.03 11.90
CA ASN A 179 -37.24 10.16 12.21
C ASN A 179 -36.75 11.61 12.19
N GLN A 180 -37.27 12.46 11.29
CA GLN A 180 -36.93 13.88 11.28
C GLN A 180 -37.58 14.68 12.44
N ASN A 181 -38.78 14.29 12.89
CA ASN A 181 -39.42 14.91 14.05
C ASN A 181 -38.87 14.42 15.39
N LYS A 182 -38.38 13.16 15.49
CA LYS A 182 -37.65 12.74 16.68
C LYS A 182 -36.32 13.48 16.84
N ASP A 183 -35.68 13.89 15.75
CA ASP A 183 -34.48 14.71 15.79
C ASP A 183 -34.75 16.19 16.18
N LYS A 184 -36.02 16.65 16.06
CA LYS A 184 -36.43 18.00 16.50
C LYS A 184 -36.96 18.03 17.94
N GLU A 185 -37.60 16.95 18.42
CA GLU A 185 -38.11 16.89 19.79
C GLU A 185 -37.03 16.58 20.83
N ASN A 186 -35.88 16.04 20.45
CA ASN A 186 -34.73 15.83 21.35
C ASN A 186 -33.82 17.06 21.52
N GLN A 187 -34.21 18.23 21.00
CA GLN A 187 -33.49 19.49 21.23
C GLN A 187 -33.99 20.32 22.42
N SER A 188 -35.06 19.87 23.10
CA SER A 188 -35.57 20.55 24.28
C SER A 188 -35.74 19.53 25.43
N GLY A 189 -34.75 19.50 26.32
CA GLY A 189 -34.86 18.91 27.64
C GLY A 189 -34.14 17.58 27.82
N GLU A 190 -32.95 17.66 28.39
CA GLU A 190 -32.62 17.02 29.67
C GLU A 190 -31.14 17.25 29.97
N ASN A 191 -30.91 17.94 31.06
CA ASN A 191 -29.63 18.01 31.75
C ASN A 191 -29.37 16.66 32.41
N GLY A 192 -28.52 15.84 31.82
CA GLY A 192 -27.98 14.65 32.40
C GLY A 192 -26.53 14.54 31.95
N ASP A 193 -25.66 14.47 32.91
CA ASP A 193 -24.22 14.40 32.86
C ASP A 193 -23.75 13.12 32.12
N GLU A 194 -23.87 13.12 30.79
CA GLU A 194 -23.21 12.14 29.92
C GLU A 194 -22.08 12.86 29.21
N SER A 195 -20.87 12.35 29.37
CA SER A 195 -19.64 12.87 28.79
C SER A 195 -19.82 13.24 27.31
N GLU A 196 -19.34 14.43 26.92
CA GLU A 196 -19.48 14.96 25.54
C GLU A 196 -18.86 14.08 24.46
N GLU A 197 -17.99 13.16 24.82
CA GLU A 197 -17.28 12.21 23.95
C GLU A 197 -18.18 11.26 23.14
N GLY A 198 -19.33 10.86 23.71
CA GLY A 198 -20.29 10.01 23.01
C GLY A 198 -21.19 10.73 21.99
N LYS A 199 -21.21 12.08 21.97
CA LYS A 199 -22.24 12.84 21.24
C LYS A 199 -21.88 13.11 19.77
N THR A 200 -20.63 13.32 19.43
CA THR A 200 -20.22 13.62 18.06
C THR A 200 -20.26 12.39 17.17
N ARG A 201 -19.90 11.25 17.70
CA ARG A 201 -19.85 9.98 16.96
C ARG A 201 -21.24 9.37 16.78
N LYS A 202 -22.05 9.27 17.82
CA LYS A 202 -23.44 8.76 17.74
C LYS A 202 -24.31 9.54 16.75
N LYS A 203 -23.97 10.81 16.44
CA LYS A 203 -24.66 11.59 15.41
C LYS A 203 -24.23 11.25 13.99
N SER A 204 -22.95 10.90 13.75
CA SER A 204 -22.47 10.49 12.42
C SER A 204 -22.98 9.11 12.02
N ASP A 205 -23.08 8.19 12.98
CA ASP A 205 -23.49 6.80 12.75
C ASP A 205 -25.00 6.62 12.53
N LYS A 206 -25.82 7.61 12.88
CA LYS A 206 -27.28 7.56 12.66
C LYS A 206 -27.70 7.63 11.19
N ASN A 207 -26.84 8.09 10.28
CA ASN A 207 -27.14 8.19 8.87
C ASN A 207 -26.16 7.40 8.02
N MET A 208 -26.52 6.16 7.70
CA MET A 208 -25.75 5.26 6.85
C MET A 208 -25.37 5.84 5.47
N ASN A 209 -26.04 6.90 5.01
CA ASN A 209 -25.64 7.58 3.76
C ASN A 209 -24.30 8.29 3.85
N ASN A 210 -23.76 8.46 5.04
CA ASN A 210 -22.45 9.08 5.30
C ASN A 210 -21.26 8.08 5.29
N TYR A 211 -21.47 6.81 4.94
CA TYR A 211 -20.44 5.77 5.00
C TYR A 211 -19.13 6.06 4.26
N ARG A 212 -19.15 7.01 3.29
CA ARG A 212 -17.94 7.47 2.56
C ARG A 212 -17.34 8.75 3.11
N LYS A 213 -17.90 9.35 4.17
CA LYS A 213 -17.36 10.58 4.74
C LYS A 213 -16.22 10.26 5.70
N ILE A 214 -15.12 10.97 5.54
CA ILE A 214 -13.98 10.97 6.46
C ILE A 214 -14.40 11.71 7.73
N VAL A 215 -14.00 11.20 8.89
CA VAL A 215 -14.39 11.69 10.21
C VAL A 215 -13.31 12.62 10.77
N ILE A 216 -13.73 13.73 11.41
CA ILE A 216 -12.84 14.66 12.11
C ILE A 216 -12.50 14.06 13.47
N ALA A 217 -11.21 14.00 13.83
CA ALA A 217 -10.77 13.60 15.16
C ALA A 217 -10.96 14.74 16.15
N ASP A 218 -11.51 14.44 17.32
CA ASP A 218 -11.73 15.43 18.40
C ASP A 218 -10.46 15.60 19.25
N ASP A 219 -10.20 16.82 19.75
CA ASP A 219 -9.02 17.13 20.58
C ASP A 219 -9.07 16.45 21.97
N SER A 220 -10.25 16.01 22.41
CA SER A 220 -10.45 15.40 23.72
C SER A 220 -9.88 13.98 23.85
N GLU A 221 -9.56 13.30 22.75
CA GLU A 221 -8.97 11.95 22.77
C GLU A 221 -7.49 11.92 23.20
N ALA A 222 -6.82 13.09 23.26
CA ALA A 222 -5.39 13.16 23.58
C ALA A 222 -5.03 12.80 25.04
N ASP A 223 -6.00 12.79 25.97
CA ASP A 223 -5.75 12.59 27.40
C ASP A 223 -6.26 11.25 27.95
N GLN A 224 -6.99 10.44 27.19
CA GLN A 224 -7.39 9.11 27.63
C GLN A 224 -6.25 8.12 27.43
N ARG A 225 -5.42 7.97 28.45
CA ARG A 225 -4.52 6.82 28.57
C ARG A 225 -5.36 5.57 28.77
N TYR A 226 -5.75 4.94 27.68
CA TYR A 226 -6.23 3.56 27.74
C TYR A 226 -5.05 2.68 28.20
N THR A 227 -5.04 2.34 29.47
CA THR A 227 -4.26 1.23 29.98
C THR A 227 -4.95 -0.06 29.54
N SER A 228 -4.79 -0.42 28.28
CA SER A 228 -5.29 -1.67 27.74
C SER A 228 -4.22 -2.73 27.96
N ASP A 229 -4.60 -3.87 28.54
CA ASP A 229 -3.79 -5.09 28.65
C ASP A 229 -3.35 -5.66 27.29
N TYR A 230 -3.76 -5.01 26.20
CA TYR A 230 -3.42 -5.32 24.80
C TYR A 230 -2.27 -4.45 24.25
N ARG A 231 -1.73 -3.53 25.05
CA ARG A 231 -0.58 -2.70 24.66
C ARG A 231 0.63 -3.60 24.44
N GLY A 232 0.91 -3.93 23.18
CA GLY A 232 2.03 -4.79 22.78
C GLY A 232 1.65 -6.09 22.05
N ARG A 233 0.40 -6.60 22.19
CA ARG A 233 0.02 -7.87 21.54
C ARG A 233 -0.64 -7.71 20.17
N VAL A 234 -1.29 -6.58 19.88
CA VAL A 234 -2.01 -6.36 18.61
C VAL A 234 -1.11 -5.74 17.54
N GLN A 235 -0.11 -4.94 17.93
CA GLN A 235 0.85 -4.31 17.01
C GLN A 235 1.79 -5.32 16.34
N ASP A 236 2.03 -6.48 16.98
CA ASP A 236 3.04 -7.45 16.53
C ASP A 236 2.59 -8.43 15.45
N LYS A 237 1.31 -8.58 15.21
CA LYS A 237 0.83 -9.62 14.28
C LYS A 237 0.77 -9.19 12.82
N ASN A 238 0.72 -7.90 12.51
CA ASN A 238 0.45 -7.41 11.13
C ASN A 238 1.55 -6.55 10.51
N VAL A 239 2.69 -6.35 11.16
CA VAL A 239 3.85 -5.75 10.48
C VAL A 239 4.44 -6.80 9.55
N ASN A 240 4.09 -6.70 8.28
CA ASN A 240 4.64 -7.55 7.23
C ASN A 240 6.12 -7.16 7.05
N ILE A 241 6.99 -7.84 7.82
CA ILE A 241 8.44 -7.63 7.74
C ILE A 241 8.89 -8.16 6.39
N LYS A 242 9.14 -7.26 5.45
CA LYS A 242 9.62 -7.56 4.12
C LYS A 242 11.01 -6.95 3.93
N LEU A 243 11.82 -7.63 3.14
CA LEU A 243 13.06 -7.06 2.65
C LEU A 243 12.76 -5.80 1.85
N GLU A 244 13.64 -4.80 1.93
CA GLU A 244 13.64 -3.68 0.99
C GLU A 244 13.83 -4.24 -0.43
N PRO A 245 13.15 -3.64 -1.45
CA PRO A 245 13.11 -4.20 -2.80
C PRO A 245 14.49 -4.28 -3.47
N MET A 246 14.58 -5.09 -4.52
CA MET A 246 15.75 -5.14 -5.41
C MET A 246 15.91 -3.82 -6.17
N PHE A 247 17.16 -3.43 -6.45
CA PHE A 247 17.46 -2.27 -7.27
C PHE A 247 17.19 -2.54 -8.75
N ALA A 248 16.68 -1.53 -9.41
CA ALA A 248 16.40 -1.48 -10.85
C ALA A 248 17.15 -0.35 -11.52
N LEU A 249 17.29 -0.45 -12.86
CA LEU A 249 17.65 0.66 -13.73
C LEU A 249 16.36 1.17 -14.37
N THR A 250 15.92 2.37 -14.01
CA THR A 250 14.63 2.93 -14.46
C THR A 250 14.70 4.44 -14.66
N TYR A 251 13.75 5.00 -15.41
CA TYR A 251 13.64 6.44 -15.62
C TYR A 251 12.90 7.18 -14.50
N TYR A 252 12.15 6.45 -13.66
CA TYR A 252 11.26 7.06 -12.68
C TYR A 252 11.52 6.52 -11.28
N GLU A 253 11.63 7.44 -10.35
CA GLU A 253 11.86 7.16 -8.94
C GLU A 253 10.85 7.92 -8.09
N LYS A 254 10.33 7.27 -7.03
CA LYS A 254 9.50 7.95 -6.04
C LYS A 254 10.32 9.00 -5.31
N SER A 255 9.75 10.19 -5.14
CA SER A 255 10.36 11.19 -4.27
C SER A 255 10.37 10.67 -2.83
N SER A 256 11.53 10.70 -2.18
CA SER A 256 11.68 10.41 -0.76
C SER A 256 11.75 11.72 0.02
N GLU A 257 11.06 11.80 1.16
CA GLU A 257 11.19 12.94 2.09
C GLU A 257 12.53 12.92 2.83
N VAL A 258 13.13 11.73 2.95
CA VAL A 258 14.45 11.54 3.56
C VAL A 258 15.50 11.59 2.46
N LYS A 259 16.45 12.51 2.56
CA LYS A 259 17.61 12.56 1.66
C LYS A 259 18.48 11.34 1.94
N ARG A 260 18.47 10.38 1.03
CA ARG A 260 19.44 9.28 0.97
C ARG A 260 20.59 9.66 0.05
N SER A 261 21.73 8.96 0.19
CA SER A 261 22.84 9.10 -0.76
C SER A 261 22.35 8.79 -2.18
N VAL A 262 22.85 9.55 -3.14
CA VAL A 262 22.49 9.34 -4.56
C VAL A 262 23.19 8.08 -5.05
N ASN A 263 22.42 7.13 -5.53
CA ASN A 263 22.95 5.91 -6.12
C ASN A 263 23.69 6.26 -7.42
N PHE A 264 24.96 5.87 -7.52
CA PHE A 264 25.84 6.20 -8.62
C PHE A 264 26.67 5.01 -9.07
N HIS A 265 26.90 4.90 -10.36
CA HIS A 265 27.93 4.03 -10.95
C HIS A 265 28.40 4.64 -12.27
N LYS A 266 29.73 4.67 -12.45
CA LYS A 266 30.35 5.36 -13.61
C LYS A 266 29.83 4.86 -14.96
N PHE A 267 29.76 3.55 -15.15
CA PHE A 267 29.26 2.98 -16.41
C PHE A 267 27.84 3.40 -16.75
N ILE A 268 26.96 3.44 -15.73
CA ILE A 268 25.55 3.87 -15.92
C ILE A 268 25.51 5.35 -16.30
N GLU A 269 26.40 6.16 -15.72
CA GLU A 269 26.51 7.55 -16.10
C GLU A 269 27.04 7.75 -17.53
N ASP A 270 28.05 6.99 -17.89
CA ASP A 270 28.58 7.00 -19.29
C ASP A 270 27.50 6.56 -20.29
N LEU A 271 26.68 5.56 -19.94
CA LEU A 271 25.52 5.14 -20.72
C LEU A 271 24.46 6.26 -20.82
N ASN A 272 24.20 7.00 -19.74
CA ASN A 272 23.32 8.18 -19.76
C ASN A 272 23.82 9.29 -20.70
N LEU A 273 25.13 9.44 -20.80
CA LEU A 273 25.77 10.45 -21.69
C LEU A 273 25.83 10.01 -23.14
N SER A 274 25.61 8.75 -23.48
CA SER A 274 25.69 8.21 -24.83
C SER A 274 24.54 8.63 -25.76
N ASN A 275 23.53 9.33 -25.27
CA ASN A 275 22.32 9.76 -26.00
C ASN A 275 21.51 8.61 -26.65
N VAL A 276 21.74 7.37 -26.27
CA VAL A 276 20.95 6.22 -26.72
C VAL A 276 19.62 6.11 -25.97
N LEU A 277 19.60 6.61 -24.75
CA LEU A 277 18.44 6.55 -23.86
C LEU A 277 17.58 7.82 -23.99
N PRO A 278 16.25 7.70 -24.05
CA PRO A 278 15.34 8.86 -24.17
C PRO A 278 15.32 9.73 -22.91
N LYS A 279 15.68 9.15 -21.77
CA LYS A 279 15.80 9.81 -20.48
C LYS A 279 16.97 9.22 -19.71
N ARG A 280 17.43 9.96 -18.69
CA ARG A 280 18.47 9.48 -17.78
C ARG A 280 17.97 8.31 -16.94
N ILE A 281 18.68 7.19 -16.96
CA ILE A 281 18.46 6.05 -16.07
C ILE A 281 18.94 6.38 -14.65
N ARG A 282 18.17 5.95 -13.67
CA ARG A 282 18.51 5.98 -12.26
C ARG A 282 18.66 4.57 -11.72
N ILE A 283 19.54 4.39 -10.75
CA ILE A 283 19.67 3.15 -9.99
C ILE A 283 18.82 3.33 -8.74
N THR A 284 17.72 2.61 -8.62
CA THR A 284 16.80 2.78 -7.49
C THR A 284 16.03 1.50 -7.15
N ASN A 285 15.68 1.32 -5.88
CA ASN A 285 14.69 0.34 -5.43
C ASN A 285 13.33 0.99 -5.11
N MET A 286 13.19 2.29 -5.40
CA MET A 286 11.99 3.09 -5.17
C MET A 286 11.33 3.46 -6.51
N GLU A 287 10.88 2.46 -7.28
CA GLU A 287 10.25 2.69 -8.57
C GLU A 287 8.93 3.45 -8.42
N ALA A 288 8.73 4.48 -9.25
CA ALA A 288 7.47 5.19 -9.30
C ALA A 288 6.50 4.52 -10.28
N PRO A 289 5.21 4.38 -9.93
CA PRO A 289 4.21 3.94 -10.89
C PRO A 289 4.06 4.98 -12.00
N LEU A 290 3.85 4.51 -13.23
CA LEU A 290 3.63 5.38 -14.36
C LEU A 290 2.24 6.02 -14.33
N THR A 291 2.14 7.27 -14.80
CA THR A 291 0.87 7.88 -15.17
C THR A 291 0.39 7.35 -16.52
N GLU A 292 -0.91 7.49 -16.84
CA GLU A 292 -1.43 7.09 -18.15
C GLU A 292 -0.72 7.77 -19.33
N GLU A 293 -0.32 9.03 -19.18
CA GLU A 293 0.44 9.76 -20.19
C GLU A 293 1.84 9.16 -20.37
N GLN A 294 2.49 8.78 -19.26
CA GLN A 294 3.81 8.13 -19.32
C GLN A 294 3.71 6.74 -19.96
N VAL A 295 2.65 5.97 -19.69
CA VAL A 295 2.42 4.68 -20.35
C VAL A 295 2.30 4.86 -21.87
N LYS A 296 1.47 5.80 -22.33
CA LYS A 296 1.33 6.13 -23.77
C LYS A 296 2.66 6.58 -24.39
N PHE A 297 3.45 7.38 -23.65
CA PHE A 297 4.76 7.82 -24.08
C PHE A 297 5.73 6.66 -24.29
N HIS A 298 5.74 5.67 -23.36
CA HIS A 298 6.63 4.51 -23.48
C HIS A 298 6.20 3.56 -24.61
N PHE A 299 4.91 3.42 -24.92
CA PHE A 299 4.47 2.70 -26.11
C PHE A 299 5.00 3.39 -27.40
N ALA A 300 4.93 4.70 -27.49
CA ALA A 300 5.50 5.43 -28.64
C ALA A 300 7.03 5.29 -28.72
N LEU A 301 7.74 5.22 -27.59
CA LEU A 301 9.18 4.95 -27.55
C LEU A 301 9.51 3.53 -28.00
N ILE A 302 8.71 2.52 -27.64
CA ILE A 302 8.89 1.15 -28.12
C ILE A 302 8.83 1.10 -29.65
N ASP A 303 7.88 1.80 -30.27
CA ASP A 303 7.77 1.89 -31.73
C ASP A 303 9.00 2.61 -32.36
N ALA A 304 9.43 3.71 -31.76
CA ALA A 304 10.61 4.46 -32.21
C ALA A 304 11.88 3.61 -32.07
N HIS A 305 12.09 2.94 -30.94
CA HIS A 305 13.25 2.06 -30.77
C HIS A 305 13.18 0.84 -31.69
N THR A 306 11.98 0.32 -31.99
CA THR A 306 11.80 -0.76 -32.97
C THR A 306 12.30 -0.34 -34.34
N SER A 307 11.94 0.85 -34.78
CA SER A 307 12.45 1.40 -36.06
C SER A 307 13.97 1.62 -36.05
N ALA A 308 14.50 2.20 -34.94
CA ALA A 308 15.94 2.43 -34.79
C ALA A 308 16.78 1.14 -34.71
N ILE A 309 16.22 0.03 -34.26
CA ILE A 309 16.86 -1.30 -34.23
C ILE A 309 16.87 -1.91 -35.64
N VAL A 310 15.86 -1.66 -36.48
CA VAL A 310 15.86 -2.09 -37.89
C VAL A 310 17.02 -1.44 -38.64
N ASP A 311 17.30 -0.16 -38.37
CA ASP A 311 18.39 0.57 -38.99
C ASP A 311 19.78 0.13 -38.50
N ASP A 312 19.87 -0.35 -37.25
CA ASP A 312 21.11 -0.81 -36.63
C ASP A 312 20.81 -1.98 -35.70
N ASP A 313 20.79 -3.18 -36.28
CA ASP A 313 20.40 -4.44 -35.59
C ASP A 313 21.48 -4.97 -34.62
N LYS A 314 22.69 -4.39 -34.62
CA LYS A 314 23.85 -4.83 -33.84
C LYS A 314 24.07 -4.01 -32.56
N SER A 315 23.20 -3.06 -32.24
CA SER A 315 23.37 -2.20 -31.09
C SER A 315 22.74 -2.81 -29.82
N ALA A 316 23.57 -3.30 -28.90
CA ALA A 316 23.13 -3.77 -27.59
C ALA A 316 22.46 -2.64 -26.76
N PRO A 317 23.01 -1.40 -26.72
CA PRO A 317 22.35 -0.31 -25.97
C PRO A 317 20.95 0.07 -26.49
N LYS A 318 20.70 0.02 -27.82
CA LYS A 318 19.37 0.29 -28.39
C LYS A 318 18.34 -0.76 -27.95
N ARG A 319 18.72 -2.05 -27.95
CA ARG A 319 17.87 -3.12 -27.46
C ARG A 319 17.62 -3.01 -25.96
N PHE A 320 18.65 -2.63 -25.20
CA PHE A 320 18.50 -2.33 -23.79
C PHE A 320 17.53 -1.18 -23.53
N ALA A 321 17.59 -0.10 -24.30
CA ALA A 321 16.68 1.04 -24.19
C ALA A 321 15.22 0.59 -24.39
N ARG A 322 14.94 -0.19 -25.46
CA ARG A 322 13.60 -0.73 -25.71
C ARG A 322 13.15 -1.70 -24.60
N ALA A 323 14.06 -2.50 -24.06
CA ALA A 323 13.77 -3.39 -22.95
C ALA A 323 13.36 -2.64 -21.69
N ILE A 324 13.96 -1.47 -21.40
CA ILE A 324 13.52 -0.62 -20.28
C ILE A 324 12.10 -0.10 -20.50
N ASP A 325 11.77 0.29 -21.75
CA ASP A 325 10.40 0.74 -22.06
C ASP A 325 9.38 -0.41 -21.91
N PHE A 326 9.68 -1.61 -22.41
CA PHE A 326 8.86 -2.81 -22.19
C PHE A 326 8.70 -3.14 -20.70
N TYR A 327 9.78 -3.04 -19.92
CA TYR A 327 9.73 -3.24 -18.48
C TYR A 327 8.78 -2.26 -17.80
N LEU A 328 8.82 -0.99 -18.18
CA LEU A 328 8.00 0.08 -17.61
C LEU A 328 6.50 -0.10 -17.90
N VAL A 329 6.17 -0.62 -19.10
CA VAL A 329 4.77 -0.96 -19.46
C VAL A 329 4.36 -2.38 -19.00
N GLN A 330 5.23 -3.05 -18.22
CA GLN A 330 5.03 -4.40 -17.67
C GLN A 330 4.96 -5.54 -18.69
N ASP A 331 5.44 -5.32 -19.91
CA ASP A 331 5.69 -6.41 -20.87
C ASP A 331 7.04 -7.06 -20.58
N PHE A 332 7.05 -7.88 -19.53
CA PHE A 332 8.27 -8.53 -19.06
C PHE A 332 8.83 -9.54 -20.05
N SER A 333 7.99 -10.16 -20.86
CA SER A 333 8.41 -11.16 -21.84
C SER A 333 9.21 -10.53 -22.97
N SER A 334 8.73 -9.43 -23.54
CA SER A 334 9.43 -8.66 -24.56
C SER A 334 10.71 -8.02 -24.00
N ALA A 335 10.67 -7.51 -22.77
CA ALA A 335 11.85 -6.98 -22.08
C ALA A 335 12.96 -8.03 -21.94
N VAL A 336 12.65 -9.24 -21.47
CA VAL A 336 13.62 -10.36 -21.34
C VAL A 336 14.17 -10.78 -22.70
N ALA A 337 13.35 -10.81 -23.75
CA ALA A 337 13.78 -11.13 -25.10
C ALA A 337 14.81 -10.12 -25.62
N ASP A 338 14.53 -8.80 -25.49
CA ASP A 338 15.46 -7.74 -25.91
C ASP A 338 16.75 -7.75 -25.08
N LEU A 339 16.68 -7.93 -23.78
CA LEU A 339 17.88 -8.04 -22.94
C LEU A 339 18.72 -9.28 -23.30
N THR A 340 18.09 -10.38 -23.69
CA THR A 340 18.79 -11.57 -24.16
C THR A 340 19.51 -11.29 -25.49
N GLN A 341 18.85 -10.58 -26.40
CA GLN A 341 19.51 -10.18 -27.66
C GLN A 341 20.63 -9.17 -27.42
N ALA A 342 20.46 -8.20 -26.50
CA ALA A 342 21.53 -7.28 -26.12
C ALA A 342 22.77 -8.00 -25.62
N ILE A 343 22.59 -9.04 -24.77
CA ILE A 343 23.67 -9.89 -24.24
C ILE A 343 24.35 -10.70 -25.35
N LEU A 344 23.62 -11.18 -26.36
CA LEU A 344 24.19 -11.91 -27.49
C LEU A 344 25.03 -10.99 -28.37
N LEU A 345 24.66 -9.70 -28.49
CA LEU A 345 25.39 -8.71 -29.26
C LEU A 345 26.64 -8.19 -28.54
N ASP A 346 26.53 -8.01 -27.22
CA ASP A 346 27.60 -7.57 -26.33
C ASP A 346 27.56 -8.36 -25.01
N GLY A 347 28.41 -9.38 -24.95
CA GLY A 347 28.51 -10.26 -23.78
C GLY A 347 29.07 -9.59 -22.50
N ASP A 348 29.65 -8.37 -22.64
CA ASP A 348 30.21 -7.61 -21.53
C ASP A 348 29.29 -6.46 -21.06
N PHE A 349 28.14 -6.29 -21.73
CA PHE A 349 27.15 -5.27 -21.38
C PHE A 349 26.36 -5.66 -20.11
N PHE A 350 26.98 -5.50 -18.94
CA PHE A 350 26.43 -5.94 -17.65
C PHE A 350 25.04 -5.36 -17.30
N PRO A 351 24.62 -4.15 -17.74
CA PRO A 351 23.27 -3.64 -17.42
C PRO A 351 22.15 -4.55 -17.95
N ALA A 352 22.39 -5.22 -19.08
CA ALA A 352 21.40 -6.15 -19.64
C ALA A 352 21.22 -7.40 -18.75
N TYR A 353 22.28 -7.97 -18.21
CA TYR A 353 22.20 -9.07 -17.26
C TYR A 353 21.51 -8.62 -15.97
N PHE A 354 21.86 -7.45 -15.44
CA PHE A 354 21.29 -6.92 -14.22
C PHE A 354 19.77 -6.75 -14.33
N MET A 355 19.29 -6.12 -15.37
CA MET A 355 17.85 -5.93 -15.60
C MET A 355 17.14 -7.24 -15.93
N ARG A 356 17.78 -8.15 -16.68
CA ARG A 356 17.18 -9.44 -16.98
C ARG A 356 16.97 -10.28 -15.72
N ALA A 357 17.94 -10.25 -14.80
CA ALA A 357 17.81 -10.90 -13.49
C ALA A 357 16.63 -10.33 -12.70
N LEU A 358 16.52 -9.01 -12.60
CA LEU A 358 15.42 -8.34 -11.90
C LEU A 358 14.05 -8.70 -12.50
N ILE A 359 13.92 -8.59 -13.83
CA ILE A 359 12.65 -8.83 -14.51
C ILE A 359 12.21 -10.29 -14.35
N ARG A 360 13.14 -11.25 -14.48
CA ARG A 360 12.86 -12.67 -14.23
C ARG A 360 12.44 -12.92 -12.79
N CYS A 361 13.07 -12.27 -11.82
CA CYS A 361 12.67 -12.37 -10.43
C CYS A 361 11.23 -11.87 -10.24
N LYS A 362 10.87 -10.73 -10.83
CA LYS A 362 9.49 -10.21 -10.81
C LYS A 362 8.49 -11.17 -11.48
N GLN A 363 8.84 -11.77 -12.61
CA GLN A 363 7.98 -12.78 -13.27
C GLN A 363 7.72 -13.98 -12.34
N LEU A 364 8.74 -14.47 -11.64
CA LEU A 364 8.59 -15.58 -10.68
C LEU A 364 7.71 -15.17 -9.47
N GLU A 365 7.85 -13.94 -8.99
CA GLU A 365 6.98 -13.41 -7.91
C GLU A 365 5.51 -13.30 -8.35
N TYR A 366 5.26 -12.83 -9.57
CA TYR A 366 3.90 -12.81 -10.15
C TYR A 366 3.31 -14.21 -10.25
N GLN A 367 4.08 -15.17 -10.79
CA GLN A 367 3.63 -16.56 -10.88
C GLN A 367 3.31 -17.15 -9.50
N LYS A 368 4.11 -16.86 -8.47
CA LYS A 368 3.80 -17.28 -7.10
C LYS A 368 2.52 -16.65 -6.55
N ALA A 369 2.30 -15.38 -6.86
CA ALA A 369 1.10 -14.68 -6.42
C ALA A 369 -0.17 -15.23 -7.12
N GLU A 370 -0.09 -15.54 -8.41
CA GLU A 370 -1.17 -16.23 -9.15
C GLU A 370 -1.46 -17.61 -8.57
N GLN A 371 -0.42 -18.42 -8.33
CA GLN A 371 -0.56 -19.74 -7.71
C GLN A 371 -1.22 -19.67 -6.33
N ALA A 372 -0.84 -18.68 -5.52
CA ALA A 372 -1.45 -18.49 -4.20
C ALA A 372 -2.94 -18.08 -4.31
N ALA A 373 -3.30 -17.31 -5.32
CA ALA A 373 -4.69 -16.91 -5.59
C ALA A 373 -5.53 -18.08 -6.16
N GLU A 374 -4.93 -18.98 -6.95
CA GLU A 374 -5.60 -20.15 -7.55
C GLU A 374 -5.72 -21.31 -6.56
N ALA A 375 -4.82 -21.45 -5.60
CA ALA A 375 -4.89 -22.50 -4.57
C ALA A 375 -6.16 -22.40 -3.70
N ASP A 376 -6.79 -21.22 -3.65
CA ASP A 376 -8.09 -21.00 -3.00
C ASP A 376 -9.30 -21.31 -3.92
N MET A 377 -9.07 -21.73 -5.19
CA MET A 377 -10.12 -22.09 -6.14
C MET A 377 -10.13 -23.61 -6.45
N PRO A 378 -11.28 -24.27 -6.50
CA PRO A 378 -11.36 -25.69 -6.85
C PRO A 378 -11.31 -25.90 -8.38
N SER A 379 -10.20 -25.63 -9.02
CA SER A 379 -10.00 -25.95 -10.43
C SER A 379 -8.69 -26.74 -10.62
N GLY A 380 -8.83 -27.98 -11.10
CA GLY A 380 -7.78 -28.97 -11.19
C GLY A 380 -6.82 -28.82 -12.38
N ALA A 381 -6.36 -27.63 -12.71
CA ALA A 381 -5.24 -27.45 -13.63
C ALA A 381 -3.94 -27.39 -12.80
N ALA A 382 -3.03 -28.33 -13.05
CA ALA A 382 -1.72 -28.35 -12.41
C ALA A 382 -0.90 -27.14 -12.88
N VAL A 383 -0.88 -26.07 -12.11
CA VAL A 383 0.02 -24.94 -12.33
C VAL A 383 1.42 -25.36 -11.91
N LYS A 384 2.41 -25.11 -12.76
CA LYS A 384 3.81 -25.44 -12.48
C LYS A 384 4.29 -24.62 -11.28
N GLU A 385 4.52 -25.29 -10.14
CA GLU A 385 5.00 -24.65 -8.92
C GLU A 385 6.38 -24.01 -9.14
N VAL A 386 6.52 -22.73 -8.76
CA VAL A 386 7.81 -22.03 -8.84
C VAL A 386 8.78 -22.60 -7.82
N SER A 387 9.85 -23.19 -8.30
CA SER A 387 10.86 -23.89 -7.51
C SER A 387 12.12 -23.03 -7.30
N ALA A 388 13.00 -23.46 -6.38
CA ALA A 388 14.31 -22.85 -6.18
C ALA A 388 15.17 -22.86 -7.48
N VAL A 389 14.98 -23.87 -8.35
CA VAL A 389 15.71 -24.01 -9.60
C VAL A 389 15.39 -22.86 -10.58
N ASP A 390 14.18 -22.33 -10.54
CA ASP A 390 13.78 -21.21 -11.41
C ASP A 390 14.56 -19.94 -11.09
N TYR A 391 15.02 -19.77 -9.83
CA TYR A 391 15.86 -18.64 -9.41
C TYR A 391 17.35 -18.82 -9.78
N GLU A 392 17.81 -20.00 -10.15
CA GLU A 392 19.20 -20.23 -10.57
C GLU A 392 19.58 -19.41 -11.81
N VAL A 393 18.62 -19.17 -12.71
CA VAL A 393 18.84 -18.34 -13.90
C VAL A 393 19.02 -16.86 -13.50
N VAL A 394 18.26 -16.42 -12.50
CA VAL A 394 18.39 -15.07 -11.92
C VAL A 394 19.77 -14.90 -11.28
N ARG A 395 20.18 -15.90 -10.48
CA ARG A 395 21.48 -15.91 -9.81
C ARG A 395 22.66 -15.86 -10.79
N LYS A 396 22.62 -16.69 -11.84
CA LYS A 396 23.64 -16.71 -12.89
C LYS A 396 23.79 -15.37 -13.60
N ASP A 397 22.72 -14.68 -13.89
CA ASP A 397 22.77 -13.33 -14.46
C ASP A 397 23.47 -12.35 -13.48
N LEU A 398 23.13 -12.38 -12.18
CA LEU A 398 23.78 -11.54 -11.18
C LEU A 398 25.27 -11.92 -10.93
N ASP A 399 25.61 -13.21 -10.98
CA ASP A 399 27.00 -13.69 -10.93
C ASP A 399 27.81 -13.10 -12.11
N LYS A 400 27.21 -13.06 -13.31
CA LYS A 400 27.84 -12.47 -14.49
C LYS A 400 28.03 -10.97 -14.32
N VAL A 401 27.03 -10.25 -13.77
CA VAL A 401 27.19 -8.81 -13.44
C VAL A 401 28.36 -8.59 -12.49
N ILE A 402 28.45 -9.37 -11.41
CA ILE A 402 29.55 -9.25 -10.43
C ILE A 402 30.92 -9.54 -11.06
N THR A 403 30.96 -10.47 -12.01
CA THR A 403 32.21 -10.78 -12.75
C THR A 403 32.62 -9.63 -13.65
N LEU A 404 31.68 -8.97 -14.34
CA LEU A 404 31.93 -7.89 -15.29
C LEU A 404 32.15 -6.53 -14.60
N ALA A 405 31.44 -6.29 -13.50
CA ALA A 405 31.48 -5.05 -12.74
C ALA A 405 31.52 -5.36 -11.23
N PRO A 406 32.70 -5.75 -10.68
CA PRO A 406 32.84 -6.17 -9.28
C PRO A 406 32.66 -5.02 -8.26
N ASP A 407 32.66 -3.78 -8.73
CA ASP A 407 32.34 -2.57 -7.96
C ASP A 407 30.86 -2.16 -8.00
N PHE A 408 30.02 -2.86 -8.79
CA PHE A 408 28.59 -2.58 -8.89
C PHE A 408 27.85 -3.17 -7.71
N VAL A 409 27.79 -2.43 -6.59
CA VAL A 409 27.28 -2.87 -5.29
C VAL A 409 25.86 -3.44 -5.33
N TYR A 410 25.02 -2.95 -6.25
CA TYR A 410 23.62 -3.34 -6.39
C TYR A 410 23.44 -4.79 -6.86
N ALA A 411 24.45 -5.36 -7.55
CA ALA A 411 24.40 -6.76 -7.95
C ALA A 411 24.55 -7.71 -6.75
N TYR A 412 25.45 -7.39 -5.84
CA TYR A 412 25.58 -8.15 -4.57
C TYR A 412 24.31 -8.04 -3.75
N TYR A 413 23.75 -6.82 -3.60
CA TYR A 413 22.51 -6.60 -2.88
C TYR A 413 21.34 -7.38 -3.48
N ASN A 414 21.15 -7.34 -4.79
CA ASN A 414 20.09 -8.06 -5.47
C ASN A 414 20.27 -9.59 -5.36
N ARG A 415 21.52 -10.11 -5.44
CA ARG A 415 21.82 -11.54 -5.27
C ARG A 415 21.54 -11.98 -3.84
N ALA A 416 21.88 -11.15 -2.86
CA ALA A 416 21.55 -11.37 -1.46
C ALA A 416 20.02 -11.43 -1.23
N ASN A 417 19.26 -10.53 -1.85
CA ASN A 417 17.79 -10.57 -1.78
C ASN A 417 17.24 -11.90 -2.34
N VAL A 418 17.74 -12.37 -3.49
CA VAL A 418 17.35 -13.66 -4.05
C VAL A 418 17.68 -14.81 -3.10
N ALA A 419 18.87 -14.83 -2.52
CA ALA A 419 19.27 -15.85 -1.53
C ALA A 419 18.36 -15.82 -0.29
N ALA A 420 18.05 -14.63 0.23
CA ALA A 420 17.14 -14.46 1.38
C ALA A 420 15.72 -14.92 1.07
N MET A 421 15.19 -14.66 -0.13
CA MET A 421 13.89 -15.15 -0.60
C MET A 421 13.85 -16.69 -0.67
N LEU A 422 14.97 -17.33 -1.00
CA LEU A 422 15.15 -18.76 -0.99
C LEU A 422 15.46 -19.34 0.41
N LYS A 423 15.49 -18.48 1.45
CA LYS A 423 15.88 -18.82 2.83
C LYS A 423 17.32 -19.27 3.00
N ASP A 424 18.19 -19.06 2.01
CA ASP A 424 19.62 -19.21 2.15
C ASP A 424 20.22 -17.94 2.80
N TYR A 425 19.88 -17.78 4.07
CA TYR A 425 20.25 -16.59 4.84
C TYR A 425 21.76 -16.42 5.02
N ARG A 426 22.52 -17.53 5.00
CA ARG A 426 23.98 -17.47 5.12
C ARG A 426 24.61 -16.88 3.86
N ALA A 427 24.22 -17.34 2.70
CA ALA A 427 24.66 -16.77 1.43
C ALA A 427 24.24 -15.31 1.29
N ALA A 428 23.02 -14.98 1.71
CA ALA A 428 22.53 -13.60 1.69
C ALA A 428 23.39 -12.66 2.52
N ILE A 429 23.78 -13.05 3.75
CA ILE A 429 24.62 -12.24 4.63
C ILE A 429 25.98 -11.97 3.98
N VAL A 430 26.61 -12.98 3.35
CA VAL A 430 27.91 -12.81 2.69
C VAL A 430 27.85 -11.74 1.59
N ASP A 431 26.77 -11.73 0.81
CA ASP A 431 26.60 -10.76 -0.26
C ASP A 431 26.24 -9.36 0.27
N TYR A 432 25.38 -9.25 1.32
CA TYR A 432 25.14 -7.98 1.99
C TYR A 432 26.42 -7.42 2.64
N ASP A 433 27.25 -8.27 3.24
CA ASP A 433 28.56 -7.88 3.79
C ASP A 433 29.43 -7.26 2.70
N LYS A 434 29.45 -7.89 1.51
CA LYS A 434 30.21 -7.38 0.37
C LYS A 434 29.66 -6.05 -0.14
N ALA A 435 28.33 -5.91 -0.23
CA ALA A 435 27.68 -4.65 -0.61
C ALA A 435 28.00 -3.52 0.37
N ILE A 436 27.95 -3.79 1.68
CA ILE A 436 28.31 -2.82 2.74
C ILE A 436 29.81 -2.50 2.74
N GLN A 437 30.67 -3.48 2.48
CA GLN A 437 32.10 -3.24 2.35
C GLN A 437 32.42 -2.27 1.21
N LEU A 438 31.72 -2.39 0.09
CA LEU A 438 31.88 -1.53 -1.08
C LEU A 438 31.22 -0.15 -0.91
N SER A 439 30.12 -0.09 -0.17
CA SER A 439 29.38 1.15 0.14
C SER A 439 28.94 1.16 1.60
N PRO A 440 29.76 1.74 2.52
CA PRO A 440 29.47 1.75 3.96
C PRO A 440 28.23 2.55 4.39
N ASP A 441 27.65 3.34 3.49
CA ASP A 441 26.42 4.12 3.68
C ASP A 441 25.18 3.47 3.02
N PHE A 442 25.29 2.21 2.59
CA PHE A 442 24.22 1.50 1.91
C PHE A 442 23.12 1.05 2.90
N ALA A 443 22.20 1.97 3.20
CA ALA A 443 21.17 1.81 4.21
C ALA A 443 20.29 0.56 4.01
N ASP A 444 19.88 0.28 2.76
CA ASP A 444 19.00 -0.85 2.44
C ASP A 444 19.72 -2.20 2.66
N ALA A 445 21.05 -2.25 2.46
CA ALA A 445 21.83 -3.46 2.71
C ALA A 445 21.93 -3.76 4.21
N TYR A 446 22.11 -2.74 5.06
CA TYR A 446 22.03 -2.91 6.51
C TYR A 446 20.65 -3.38 6.94
N PHE A 447 19.59 -2.80 6.39
CA PHE A 447 18.22 -3.18 6.73
C PHE A 447 17.97 -4.66 6.42
N ASN A 448 18.26 -5.09 5.18
CA ASN A 448 18.01 -6.46 4.75
C ASN A 448 18.93 -7.47 5.43
N ARG A 449 20.21 -7.13 5.68
CA ARG A 449 21.11 -7.96 6.48
C ARG A 449 20.61 -8.11 7.91
N GLY A 450 20.14 -7.02 8.51
CA GLY A 450 19.54 -7.00 9.84
C GLY A 450 18.33 -7.94 9.95
N LEU A 451 17.40 -7.87 8.99
CA LEU A 451 16.29 -8.82 8.92
C LEU A 451 16.76 -10.26 8.74
N THR A 452 17.76 -10.47 7.88
CA THR A 452 18.32 -11.81 7.62
C THR A 452 18.96 -12.40 8.87
N HIS A 453 19.66 -11.60 9.68
CA HIS A 453 20.16 -12.01 10.98
C HIS A 453 19.05 -12.39 11.95
N ILE A 454 17.95 -11.62 11.99
CA ILE A 454 16.78 -11.96 12.81
C ILE A 454 16.15 -13.29 12.37
N PHE A 455 16.02 -13.53 11.06
CA PHE A 455 15.49 -14.79 10.54
C PHE A 455 16.38 -16.01 10.89
N LEU A 456 17.68 -15.78 11.10
CA LEU A 456 18.61 -16.78 11.61
C LEU A 456 18.59 -16.92 13.15
N GLY A 457 17.79 -16.13 13.86
CA GLY A 457 17.76 -16.10 15.33
C GLY A 457 18.86 -15.26 15.97
N ASN A 458 19.65 -14.53 15.20
CA ASN A 458 20.70 -13.65 15.69
C ASN A 458 20.18 -12.22 15.92
N ASN A 459 19.29 -12.07 16.89
CA ASN A 459 18.58 -10.80 17.14
C ASN A 459 19.54 -9.65 17.46
N LYS A 460 20.63 -9.91 18.19
CA LYS A 460 21.59 -8.85 18.58
C LYS A 460 22.27 -8.22 17.36
N ALA A 461 22.76 -9.03 16.43
CA ALA A 461 23.37 -8.54 15.20
C ALA A 461 22.29 -7.85 14.32
N GLY A 462 21.09 -8.44 14.23
CA GLY A 462 19.98 -7.88 13.48
C GLY A 462 19.56 -6.49 13.95
N ILE A 463 19.41 -6.29 15.27
CA ILE A 463 19.07 -5.00 15.87
C ILE A 463 20.19 -3.96 15.62
N SER A 464 21.45 -4.36 15.70
CA SER A 464 22.58 -3.48 15.40
C SER A 464 22.54 -2.95 13.96
N ASP A 465 22.32 -3.85 13.00
CA ASP A 465 22.19 -3.48 11.58
C ASP A 465 20.96 -2.61 11.29
N LEU A 466 19.82 -2.96 11.87
CA LEU A 466 18.59 -2.15 11.73
C LEU A 466 18.76 -0.75 12.34
N SER A 467 19.47 -0.62 13.47
CA SER A 467 19.81 0.68 14.05
C SER A 467 20.64 1.51 13.08
N LYS A 468 21.64 0.88 12.44
CA LYS A 468 22.46 1.54 11.42
C LYS A 468 21.66 1.93 10.19
N ALA A 469 20.77 1.07 9.72
CA ALA A 469 19.86 1.39 8.61
C ALA A 469 18.97 2.60 8.94
N GLY A 470 18.41 2.66 10.17
CA GLY A 470 17.62 3.80 10.65
C GLY A 470 18.42 5.11 10.67
N GLU A 471 19.67 5.10 11.15
CA GLU A 471 20.58 6.26 11.11
C GLU A 471 20.83 6.74 9.67
N LEU A 472 20.90 5.81 8.71
CA LEU A 472 21.12 6.09 7.29
C LEU A 472 19.82 6.42 6.52
N GLY A 473 18.67 6.54 7.23
CA GLY A 473 17.42 7.04 6.67
C GLY A 473 16.36 5.98 6.31
N VAL A 474 16.55 4.71 6.67
CA VAL A 474 15.49 3.68 6.56
C VAL A 474 14.61 3.72 7.81
N VAL A 475 13.62 4.61 7.81
CA VAL A 475 12.77 4.88 9.00
C VAL A 475 12.00 3.64 9.46
N SER A 476 11.61 2.74 8.52
CA SER A 476 10.96 1.46 8.82
C SER A 476 11.77 0.54 9.75
N ALA A 477 13.10 0.74 9.83
CA ALA A 477 13.99 -0.03 10.71
C ALA A 477 13.61 0.09 12.20
N TYR A 478 13.18 1.28 12.63
CA TYR A 478 12.81 1.50 14.04
C TYR A 478 11.57 0.70 14.47
N ASN A 479 10.61 0.50 13.55
CA ASN A 479 9.42 -0.31 13.83
C ASN A 479 9.79 -1.79 13.99
N VAL A 480 10.74 -2.26 13.18
CA VAL A 480 11.26 -3.64 13.29
C VAL A 480 12.03 -3.85 14.59
N ILE A 481 12.92 -2.90 14.95
CA ILE A 481 13.71 -2.98 16.21
C ILE A 481 12.77 -3.13 17.40
N LYS A 482 11.76 -2.27 17.52
CA LYS A 482 10.81 -2.29 18.63
C LYS A 482 10.17 -3.66 18.83
N ARG A 483 9.83 -4.35 17.74
CA ARG A 483 9.22 -5.68 17.81
C ARG A 483 10.12 -6.76 18.39
N PHE A 484 11.43 -6.66 18.16
CA PHE A 484 12.40 -7.69 18.59
C PHE A 484 13.13 -7.35 19.89
N THR A 485 13.09 -6.10 20.37
CA THR A 485 13.58 -5.73 21.70
C THR A 485 12.62 -6.14 22.80
N ASP A 486 11.30 -6.08 22.57
CA ASP A 486 10.30 -6.47 23.57
C ASP A 486 10.21 -8.01 23.79
N GLN A 487 10.90 -8.82 22.98
CA GLN A 487 10.94 -10.29 23.11
C GLN A 487 12.16 -10.80 23.92
N THR A 488 13.04 -9.92 24.34
CA THR A 488 14.29 -10.27 25.05
C THR A 488 14.29 -9.90 26.54
N GLU A 489 13.18 -9.35 27.07
CA GLU A 489 12.86 -9.24 28.50
C GLU A 489 11.80 -10.30 28.89
#